data_aec77bf256e5e2a4bb2f4bcd8fbdfdf2
#
_entry.id   aec77bf256e5e2a4bb2f4bcd8fbdfdf2
#
_cell.length_a   1.000
_cell.length_b   1.000
_cell.length_c   1.000
_cell.angle_alpha   90.00
_cell.angle_beta   90.00
_cell.angle_gamma   90.00
#
_symmetry.space_group_name_H-M   'P 1'
#
loop_
_entity.id
_entity.type
_entity.pdbx_description
1 polymer ?
#
loop_
_entity_poly.entity_id
_entity_poly.type
_entity_poly.pdbx_seq_one_letter_code
_entity_poly.pdbx_strand_id
1 'polypeptide(L)' 'EAIRDIRRQVAVLSVDIAEKIIRRNLDEKHEQMEMIDRMLDEMLAANH' A
#
# COMPACT_ATOMS: atom_id res chain seq x y z
N GLU A 1 -30.99 -0.97 17.62
CA GLU A 1 -30.32 -1.27 18.89
C GLU A 1 -28.89 -0.73 18.92
N ALA A 2 -28.44 -0.30 20.10
CA ALA A 2 -27.11 0.29 20.27
C ALA A 2 -25.98 -0.70 19.95
N ILE A 3 -26.14 -1.97 20.31
CA ILE A 3 -25.14 -3.00 20.04
C ILE A 3 -25.00 -3.25 18.54
N ARG A 4 -26.09 -3.27 17.82
CA ARG A 4 -26.07 -3.48 16.36
C ARG A 4 -25.41 -2.29 15.65
N ASP A 5 -25.68 -1.09 16.13
CA ASP A 5 -25.06 0.12 15.59
C ASP A 5 -23.56 0.17 15.84
N ILE A 6 -23.14 -0.22 17.05
CA ILE A 6 -21.72 -0.31 17.40
C ILE A 6 -21.00 -1.34 16.50
N ARG A 7 -21.60 -2.51 16.31
CA ARG A 7 -21.02 -3.54 15.42
C ARG A 7 -20.84 -3.03 14.01
N ARG A 8 -21.84 -2.29 13.50
CA ARG A 8 -21.78 -1.71 12.16
C ARG A 8 -20.66 -0.67 12.07
N GLN A 9 -20.54 0.20 13.06
CA GLN A 9 -19.49 1.22 13.10
C GLN A 9 -18.11 0.60 13.17
N VAL A 10 -17.93 -0.44 13.98
CA VAL A 10 -16.65 -1.16 14.09
C VAL A 10 -16.32 -1.85 12.78
N ALA A 11 -17.28 -2.46 12.11
CA ALA A 11 -17.07 -3.11 10.82
C ALA A 11 -16.61 -2.10 9.76
N VAL A 12 -17.28 -0.95 9.66
CA VAL A 12 -16.90 0.12 8.72
C VAL A 12 -15.50 0.63 9.03
N LEU A 13 -15.18 0.87 10.30
CA LEU A 13 -13.86 1.34 10.72
C LEU A 13 -12.78 0.32 10.38
N SER A 14 -13.06 -0.97 10.56
CA SER A 14 -12.12 -2.05 10.23
C SER A 14 -11.80 -2.08 8.74
N VAL A 15 -12.80 -1.89 7.89
CA VAL A 15 -12.62 -1.82 6.44
C VAL A 15 -11.77 -0.59 6.07
N ASP A 16 -12.05 0.56 6.67
CA ASP A 16 -11.27 1.78 6.42
C ASP A 16 -9.79 1.61 6.79
N ILE A 17 -9.52 0.97 7.92
CA ILE A 17 -8.15 0.68 8.34
C ILE A 17 -7.49 -0.29 7.35
N ALA A 18 -8.18 -1.35 6.96
CA ALA A 18 -7.66 -2.32 6.00
C ALA A 18 -7.34 -1.68 4.65
N GLU A 19 -8.20 -0.80 4.17
CA GLU A 19 -7.96 -0.06 2.91
C GLU A 19 -6.70 0.80 3.00
N LYS A 20 -6.48 1.47 4.13
CA LYS A 20 -5.28 2.28 4.34
C LYS A 20 -4.01 1.44 4.36
N ILE A 21 -4.07 0.27 5.00
CA ILE A 21 -2.94 -0.66 5.04
C ILE A 21 -2.61 -1.18 3.63
N ILE A 22 -3.61 -1.57 2.87
CA ILE A 22 -3.43 -2.06 1.50
C ILE A 22 -2.84 -0.96 0.62
N ARG A 23 -3.36 0.26 0.72
CA ARG A 23 -2.86 1.41 -0.07
C ARG A 23 -1.40 1.68 0.24
N ARG A 24 -1.04 1.67 1.52
CA ARG A 24 0.35 1.86 1.94
C ARG A 24 1.27 0.79 1.38
N ASN A 25 0.85 -0.47 1.43
CA ASN A 25 1.62 -1.58 0.87
C ASN A 25 1.83 -1.45 -0.63
N LEU A 26 0.80 -1.01 -1.35
CA LEU A 26 0.88 -0.78 -2.80
C LEU A 26 1.83 0.37 -3.13
N ASP A 27 1.78 1.46 -2.36
CA ASP A 27 2.67 2.60 -2.53
C ASP A 27 4.13 2.23 -2.26
N GLU A 28 4.39 1.48 -1.20
CA GLU A 28 5.72 0.98 -0.88
C GLU A 28 6.26 0.06 -1.98
N LYS A 29 5.42 -0.82 -2.50
CA LYS A 29 5.79 -1.71 -3.60
C LYS A 29 6.12 -0.91 -4.87
N HIS A 30 5.31 0.09 -5.17
CA HIS A 30 5.54 0.96 -6.33
C HIS A 30 6.87 1.71 -6.22
N GLU A 31 7.17 2.29 -5.07
CA GLU A 31 8.44 2.96 -4.80
C GLU A 31 9.62 2.00 -4.95
N GLN A 32 9.48 0.78 -4.46
CA GLN A 32 10.51 -0.25 -4.56
C GLN A 32 10.76 -0.62 -6.03
N MET A 33 9.71 -0.77 -6.81
CA MET A 33 9.83 -1.08 -8.24
C MET A 33 10.48 0.07 -9.01
N GLU A 34 10.16 1.32 -8.69
CA GLU A 34 10.82 2.47 -9.30
C GLU A 34 12.31 2.51 -8.97
N MET A 35 12.69 2.18 -7.73
CA MET A 35 14.08 2.12 -7.34
C MET A 35 14.84 1.04 -8.10
N ILE A 36 14.25 -0.14 -8.24
CA ILE A 36 14.83 -1.25 -9.00
C ILE A 36 15.03 -0.84 -10.46
N ASP A 37 14.05 -0.18 -11.05
CA ASP A 37 14.11 0.29 -12.43
C ASP A 37 15.26 1.28 -12.64
N ARG A 38 15.43 2.23 -11.72
CA ARG A 38 16.56 3.17 -11.76
C ARG A 38 17.90 2.47 -11.62
N MET A 39 17.99 1.48 -10.74
CA MET A 39 19.23 0.70 -10.57
C MET A 39 19.59 -0.08 -11.83
N LEU A 40 18.59 -0.66 -12.50
CA LEU A 40 18.80 -1.35 -13.76
C LEU A 40 19.28 -0.40 -14.85
N ASP A 41 18.71 0.78 -14.94
CA ASP A 41 19.14 1.81 -15.88
C ASP A 41 20.59 2.22 -15.63
N GLU A 42 20.97 2.41 -14.39
CA GLU A 42 22.35 2.74 -14.02
C GLU A 42 23.32 1.63 -14.40
N MET A 43 22.94 0.37 -14.17
CA MET A 43 23.77 -0.78 -14.53
C MET A 43 23.93 -0.89 -16.04
N LEU A 44 22.88 -0.69 -16.81
CA LEU A 44 22.93 -0.72 -18.27
C LEU A 44 23.77 0.41 -18.83
N ALA A 45 23.66 1.60 -18.25
CA ALA A 45 24.47 2.75 -18.65
C ALA A 45 25.95 2.54 -18.33
N ALA A 46 26.27 1.89 -17.21
CA ALA A 46 27.66 1.62 -16.82
C ALA A 46 28.35 0.59 -17.72
N ASN A 47 27.60 -0.29 -18.38
CA ASN A 47 28.14 -1.31 -19.27
C ASN A 47 28.34 -0.82 -20.71
N HIS A 48 28.02 0.41 -20.96
CA HIS A 48 28.24 1.05 -22.22
C HIS A 48 29.60 1.75 -22.24
#